data_ea5d9a631905032155eff22761b3a16c
#
_entry.id   ea5d9a631905032155eff22761b3a16c
#
_cell.length_a   1.000
_cell.length_b   1.000
_cell.length_c   1.000
_cell.angle_alpha   90.00
_cell.angle_beta   90.00
_cell.angle_gamma   90.00
#
_symmetry.space_group_name_H-M   'P 1'
#
loop_
_entity.id
_entity.type
_entity.pdbx_description
1 polymer ?
#
loop_
_entity_poly.entity_id
_entity_poly.type
_entity_poly.pdbx_seq_one_letter_code
_entity_poly.pdbx_strand_id
1 'polypeptide(L)'
;ITEDVIPSCFSSLKLKLIDYDKEILITIKGELLKENNKTQENSNLTNESIILNIDSINKIEDIKLKQQIEENIRNLILRKLDQKLVFLKDNKGEITNYNWKLYIDVLIFDSVKITYLQIISLGVKKALLNLKLPNLIFFKNEITGIIEYDLAENYENEEVMAKEINIDFQNKIPDLYIFSLINNVAYLDPNDEEEVNSNSIIIASKLNGKIENIESIGSSVELNKIMEVSNTIKNLVE
;
A
#
# COMPACT_ATOMS: atom_id res chain seq x y z
N ILE A 1 -11.11 5.81 12.22
CA ILE A 1 -9.82 5.11 12.09
C ILE A 1 -9.21 4.98 13.47
N THR A 2 -8.75 3.79 13.84
CA THR A 2 -7.97 3.53 15.05
C THR A 2 -6.59 3.07 14.65
N GLU A 3 -5.55 3.66 15.24
CA GLU A 3 -4.14 3.37 14.92
C GLU A 3 -3.50 2.51 16.03
N ASP A 4 -2.38 1.87 15.72
CA ASP A 4 -1.57 1.03 16.64
C ASP A 4 -2.38 -0.08 17.34
N VAL A 5 -3.28 -0.74 16.58
CA VAL A 5 -4.18 -1.79 17.09
C VAL A 5 -3.42 -3.07 17.46
N ILE A 6 -2.35 -3.39 16.73
CA ILE A 6 -1.52 -4.59 16.95
C ILE A 6 -0.08 -4.16 17.25
N PRO A 7 0.36 -4.24 18.52
CA PRO A 7 1.69 -3.75 18.94
C PRO A 7 2.88 -4.46 18.28
N SER A 8 2.69 -5.70 17.81
CA SER A 8 3.77 -6.49 17.17
C SER A 8 3.98 -6.16 15.69
N CYS A 9 3.21 -5.21 15.14
CA CYS A 9 3.35 -4.76 13.76
C CYS A 9 4.08 -3.42 13.70
N PHE A 10 4.77 -3.15 12.60
CA PHE A 10 5.42 -1.87 12.36
C PHE A 10 4.41 -0.74 12.13
N SER A 11 3.23 -1.09 11.66
CA SER A 11 2.05 -0.23 11.60
C SER A 11 0.79 -1.09 11.63
N SER A 12 -0.27 -0.61 12.27
CA SER A 12 -1.57 -1.27 12.22
C SER A 12 -2.70 -0.27 12.32
N LEU A 13 -3.73 -0.46 11.49
CA LEU A 13 -4.90 0.40 11.43
C LEU A 13 -6.17 -0.44 11.42
N LYS A 14 -7.18 0.00 12.15
CA LYS A 14 -8.55 -0.49 12.06
C LYS A 14 -9.44 0.61 11.49
N LEU A 15 -10.04 0.33 10.36
CA LEU A 15 -11.03 1.18 9.72
C LEU A 15 -12.42 0.66 10.07
N LYS A 16 -13.28 1.52 10.56
CA LYS A 16 -14.69 1.21 10.79
C LYS A 16 -15.54 2.12 9.91
N LEU A 17 -16.36 1.50 9.04
CA LEU A 17 -17.35 2.19 8.24
C LEU A 17 -18.63 2.32 9.07
N ILE A 18 -18.94 3.54 9.51
CA ILE A 18 -19.99 3.80 10.50
C ILE A 18 -21.38 3.39 9.97
N ASP A 19 -21.65 3.69 8.71
CA ASP A 19 -22.98 3.46 8.11
C ASP A 19 -23.26 2.00 7.75
N TYR A 20 -22.22 1.15 7.72
CA TYR A 20 -22.34 -0.24 7.26
C TYR A 20 -21.98 -1.28 8.31
N ASP A 21 -21.59 -0.86 9.52
CA ASP A 21 -21.04 -1.73 10.59
C ASP A 21 -19.94 -2.69 10.10
N LYS A 22 -19.16 -2.23 9.11
CA LYS A 22 -18.07 -2.99 8.48
C LYS A 22 -16.73 -2.53 9.01
N GLU A 23 -15.82 -3.49 9.11
CA GLU A 23 -14.49 -3.25 9.63
C GLU A 23 -13.42 -3.82 8.69
N ILE A 24 -12.32 -3.10 8.57
CA ILE A 24 -11.12 -3.53 7.85
C ILE A 24 -9.92 -3.34 8.76
N LEU A 25 -9.10 -4.37 8.90
CA LEU A 25 -7.83 -4.31 9.62
C LEU A 25 -6.69 -4.34 8.60
N ILE A 26 -5.78 -3.38 8.71
CA ILE A 26 -4.57 -3.31 7.89
C ILE A 26 -3.37 -3.37 8.81
N THR A 27 -2.42 -4.25 8.52
CA THR A 27 -1.19 -4.39 9.27
C THR A 27 0.01 -4.40 8.35
N ILE A 28 1.12 -3.80 8.80
CA ILE A 28 2.40 -3.85 8.10
C ILE A 28 3.42 -4.51 9.01
N LYS A 29 4.02 -5.58 8.49
CA LYS A 29 5.15 -6.28 9.09
C LYS A 29 6.35 -6.16 8.17
N GLY A 30 7.54 -6.37 8.68
CA GLY A 30 8.74 -6.34 7.88
C GLY A 30 9.72 -7.43 8.24
N GLU A 31 10.49 -7.83 7.25
CA GLU A 31 11.59 -8.76 7.35
C GLU A 31 12.84 -8.11 6.74
N LEU A 32 13.97 -8.22 7.44
CA LEU A 32 15.23 -7.73 6.94
C LEU A 32 15.90 -8.79 6.07
N LEU A 33 16.08 -8.49 4.80
CA LEU A 33 16.73 -9.39 3.84
C LEU A 33 18.14 -8.92 3.54
N LYS A 34 19.07 -9.88 3.41
CA LYS A 34 20.42 -9.66 2.92
C LYS A 34 20.50 -10.03 1.45
N GLU A 35 20.79 -9.08 0.59
CA GLU A 35 21.04 -9.35 -0.82
C GLU A 35 22.43 -9.98 -1.01
N ASN A 36 22.47 -11.16 -1.60
CA ASN A 36 23.70 -11.78 -2.03
C ASN A 36 24.06 -11.25 -3.43
N ASN A 37 25.19 -10.54 -3.55
CA ASN A 37 25.70 -9.91 -4.79
C ASN A 37 25.88 -10.86 -6.00
N LYS A 38 25.50 -12.13 -5.90
CA LYS A 38 25.79 -13.16 -6.93
C LYS A 38 24.60 -13.53 -7.84
N THR A 39 23.42 -12.94 -7.65
CA THR A 39 22.21 -13.38 -8.38
C THR A 39 21.58 -12.31 -9.29
N GLN A 40 22.31 -11.23 -9.64
CA GLN A 40 21.76 -10.18 -10.51
C GLN A 40 21.55 -10.58 -11.98
N GLU A 41 22.07 -11.72 -12.46
CA GLU A 41 22.04 -12.01 -13.90
C GLU A 41 20.87 -12.89 -14.40
N ASN A 42 20.12 -13.59 -13.55
CA ASN A 42 19.13 -14.57 -14.05
C ASN A 42 17.80 -14.70 -13.30
N SER A 43 17.40 -13.80 -12.43
CA SER A 43 16.06 -13.91 -11.82
C SER A 43 15.10 -12.85 -12.38
N ASN A 44 14.28 -13.27 -13.35
CA ASN A 44 13.01 -12.60 -13.70
C ASN A 44 11.96 -12.69 -12.58
N LEU A 45 12.36 -13.03 -11.38
CA LEU A 45 11.58 -12.90 -10.16
C LEU A 45 11.72 -11.46 -9.72
N THR A 46 10.69 -10.67 -9.98
CA THR A 46 10.50 -9.36 -9.36
C THR A 46 10.62 -9.54 -7.86
N ASN A 47 11.80 -9.19 -7.29
CA ASN A 47 11.97 -9.08 -5.85
C ASN A 47 11.14 -7.89 -5.38
N GLU A 48 9.82 -8.07 -5.31
CA GLU A 48 8.93 -7.04 -4.78
C GLU A 48 9.28 -6.85 -3.30
N SER A 49 9.79 -5.68 -2.99
CA SER A 49 10.11 -5.30 -1.60
C SER A 49 8.87 -5.06 -0.77
N ILE A 50 7.71 -4.93 -1.40
CA ILE A 50 6.42 -4.75 -0.74
C ILE A 50 5.44 -5.80 -1.28
N ILE A 51 4.93 -6.63 -0.40
CA ILE A 51 3.94 -7.67 -0.69
C ILE A 51 2.61 -7.24 -0.08
N LEU A 52 1.54 -7.30 -0.87
CA LEU A 52 0.18 -7.08 -0.41
C LEU A 52 -0.57 -8.41 -0.40
N ASN A 53 -1.23 -8.69 0.70
CA ASN A 53 -2.17 -9.80 0.86
C ASN A 53 -3.52 -9.22 1.31
N ILE A 54 -4.59 -9.62 0.64
CA ILE A 54 -5.95 -9.29 1.06
C ILE A 54 -6.64 -10.58 1.46
N ASP A 55 -7.29 -10.59 2.60
CA ASP A 55 -8.06 -11.72 3.07
C ASP A 55 -9.40 -11.28 3.67
N SER A 56 -10.35 -12.20 3.76
CA SER A 56 -11.63 -11.91 4.37
C SER A 56 -12.12 -13.07 5.23
N ILE A 57 -13.02 -12.75 6.16
CA ILE A 57 -13.59 -13.75 7.06
C ILE A 57 -14.57 -14.65 6.30
N ASN A 58 -15.30 -14.12 5.33
CA ASN A 58 -16.24 -14.88 4.51
C ASN A 58 -15.50 -15.62 3.39
N LYS A 59 -15.23 -16.90 3.59
CA LYS A 59 -14.47 -17.75 2.66
C LYS A 59 -15.19 -18.11 1.35
N ILE A 60 -16.49 -17.81 1.22
CA ILE A 60 -17.26 -18.05 -0.02
C ILE A 60 -17.14 -16.80 -0.90
N GLU A 61 -15.94 -16.56 -1.40
CA GLU A 61 -15.68 -15.34 -2.11
C GLU A 61 -15.29 -15.55 -3.56
N ASP A 62 -15.60 -14.53 -4.34
CA ASP A 62 -15.09 -14.43 -5.70
C ASP A 62 -13.56 -14.18 -5.65
N ILE A 63 -12.81 -15.27 -5.78
CA ILE A 63 -11.33 -15.24 -5.82
C ILE A 63 -10.84 -14.25 -6.89
N LYS A 64 -11.60 -14.10 -7.99
CA LYS A 64 -11.23 -13.17 -9.06
C LYS A 64 -11.35 -11.72 -8.60
N LEU A 65 -12.40 -11.39 -7.85
CA LEU A 65 -12.58 -10.02 -7.33
C LEU A 65 -11.47 -9.65 -6.34
N LYS A 66 -11.13 -10.59 -5.44
CA LYS A 66 -10.00 -10.42 -4.52
C LYS A 66 -8.69 -10.15 -5.27
N GLN A 67 -8.35 -11.00 -6.24
CA GLN A 67 -7.16 -10.85 -7.08
C GLN A 67 -7.17 -9.52 -7.84
N GLN A 68 -8.32 -9.10 -8.35
CA GLN A 68 -8.48 -7.84 -9.04
C GLN A 68 -8.20 -6.63 -8.13
N ILE A 69 -8.70 -6.64 -6.89
CA ILE A 69 -8.41 -5.59 -5.90
C ILE A 69 -6.93 -5.56 -5.55
N GLU A 70 -6.33 -6.73 -5.29
CA GLU A 70 -4.89 -6.85 -5.01
C GLU A 70 -4.05 -6.27 -6.17
N GLU A 71 -4.40 -6.63 -7.40
CA GLU A 71 -3.70 -6.17 -8.60
C GLU A 71 -3.85 -4.66 -8.81
N ASN A 72 -5.04 -4.10 -8.60
CA ASN A 72 -5.28 -2.67 -8.68
C ASN A 72 -4.46 -1.89 -7.66
N ILE A 73 -4.46 -2.30 -6.39
CA ILE A 73 -3.66 -1.64 -5.35
C ILE A 73 -2.17 -1.78 -5.67
N ARG A 74 -1.73 -2.95 -6.10
CA ARG A 74 -0.33 -3.17 -6.51
C ARG A 74 0.08 -2.26 -7.65
N ASN A 75 -0.73 -2.17 -8.70
CA ASN A 75 -0.41 -1.38 -9.90
C ASN A 75 -0.51 0.13 -9.65
N LEU A 76 -1.55 0.57 -8.95
CA LEU A 76 -1.85 1.98 -8.79
C LEU A 76 -1.10 2.63 -7.62
N ILE A 77 -0.70 1.84 -6.61
CA ILE A 77 -0.04 2.33 -5.40
C ILE A 77 1.38 1.79 -5.30
N LEU A 78 1.52 0.46 -5.14
CA LEU A 78 2.80 -0.11 -4.71
C LEU A 78 3.89 -0.05 -5.77
N ARG A 79 3.57 -0.21 -7.04
CA ARG A 79 4.55 -0.10 -8.14
C ARG A 79 5.13 1.30 -8.32
N LYS A 80 4.45 2.33 -7.84
CA LYS A 80 4.93 3.71 -7.87
C LYS A 80 5.89 4.04 -6.76
N LEU A 81 5.91 3.22 -5.72
CA LEU A 81 6.89 3.34 -4.66
C LEU A 81 8.25 2.87 -5.19
N ASP A 82 9.24 3.76 -5.10
CA ASP A 82 10.60 3.42 -5.50
C ASP A 82 11.10 2.26 -4.61
N GLN A 83 11.48 1.16 -5.24
CA GLN A 83 12.03 -0.01 -4.52
C GLN A 83 13.28 0.36 -3.70
N LYS A 84 14.01 1.41 -4.10
CA LYS A 84 15.16 1.92 -3.35
C LYS A 84 14.81 2.53 -2.00
N LEU A 85 13.53 2.84 -1.74
CA LEU A 85 13.09 3.39 -0.45
C LEU A 85 13.30 2.42 0.72
N VAL A 86 13.35 1.13 0.45
CA VAL A 86 13.54 0.09 1.45
C VAL A 86 14.99 -0.32 1.66
N PHE A 87 15.95 0.24 0.87
CA PHE A 87 17.38 0.01 1.07
C PHE A 87 17.91 0.77 2.28
N LEU A 88 18.65 0.05 3.11
CA LEU A 88 19.27 0.61 4.29
C LEU A 88 20.63 1.21 3.96
N LYS A 89 20.94 2.32 4.62
CA LYS A 89 22.24 2.98 4.54
C LYS A 89 22.99 2.76 5.85
N ASP A 90 24.28 2.58 5.74
CA ASP A 90 25.16 2.52 6.90
C ASP A 90 25.34 3.91 7.57
N ASN A 91 26.11 3.97 8.65
CA ASN A 91 26.38 5.19 9.39
C ASN A 91 27.13 6.27 8.57
N LYS A 92 27.73 5.89 7.44
CA LYS A 92 28.41 6.79 6.48
C LYS A 92 27.48 7.25 5.36
N GLY A 93 26.25 6.71 5.29
CA GLY A 93 25.28 6.99 4.23
C GLY A 93 25.47 6.13 2.99
N GLU A 94 26.33 5.11 3.03
CA GLU A 94 26.50 4.17 1.93
C GLU A 94 25.40 3.11 1.96
N ILE A 95 24.91 2.69 0.77
CA ILE A 95 23.88 1.66 0.65
C ILE A 95 24.46 0.33 1.11
N THR A 96 23.78 -0.32 2.06
CA THR A 96 24.15 -1.64 2.56
C THR A 96 23.58 -2.74 1.67
N ASN A 97 23.98 -3.99 1.93
CA ASN A 97 23.40 -5.17 1.27
C ASN A 97 22.07 -5.61 1.92
N TYR A 98 21.50 -4.79 2.80
CA TYR A 98 20.26 -5.10 3.50
C TYR A 98 19.14 -4.22 3.02
N ASN A 99 17.96 -4.80 2.86
CA ASN A 99 16.72 -4.10 2.54
C ASN A 99 15.55 -4.64 3.36
N TRP A 100 14.58 -3.79 3.63
CA TRP A 100 13.32 -4.22 4.21
C TRP A 100 12.43 -4.85 3.15
N LYS A 101 11.87 -6.01 3.47
CA LYS A 101 10.72 -6.58 2.79
C LYS A 101 9.49 -6.36 3.65
N LEU A 102 8.54 -5.60 3.13
CA LEU A 102 7.32 -5.24 3.85
C LEU A 102 6.16 -6.13 3.41
N TYR A 103 5.40 -6.62 4.38
CA TYR A 103 4.18 -7.39 4.16
C TYR A 103 3.01 -6.55 4.66
N ILE A 104 2.12 -6.20 3.74
CA ILE A 104 0.89 -5.47 4.02
C ILE A 104 -0.23 -6.50 4.00
N ASP A 105 -0.79 -6.80 5.17
CA ASP A 105 -1.91 -7.72 5.31
C ASP A 105 -3.19 -6.89 5.54
N VAL A 106 -4.19 -7.11 4.70
CA VAL A 106 -5.52 -6.49 4.78
C VAL A 106 -6.54 -7.57 5.11
N LEU A 107 -7.19 -7.48 6.25
CA LEU A 107 -8.26 -8.38 6.66
C LEU A 107 -9.60 -7.64 6.64
N ILE A 108 -10.52 -8.12 5.81
CA ILE A 108 -11.87 -7.58 5.67
C ILE A 108 -12.82 -8.44 6.51
N PHE A 109 -13.56 -7.79 7.43
CA PHE A 109 -14.54 -8.48 8.31
C PHE A 109 -15.93 -8.64 7.66
N ASP A 110 -15.94 -8.72 6.32
CA ASP A 110 -17.14 -8.93 5.49
C ASP A 110 -16.75 -9.64 4.17
N SER A 111 -17.69 -9.78 3.23
CA SER A 111 -17.41 -10.19 1.86
C SER A 111 -16.67 -9.09 1.09
N VAL A 112 -15.76 -9.49 0.20
CA VAL A 112 -14.98 -8.53 -0.62
C VAL A 112 -15.89 -7.88 -1.67
N LYS A 113 -15.73 -6.55 -1.84
CA LYS A 113 -16.44 -5.74 -2.84
C LYS A 113 -15.46 -4.81 -3.53
N ILE A 114 -15.75 -4.47 -4.79
CA ILE A 114 -14.86 -3.57 -5.55
C ILE A 114 -14.85 -2.16 -4.95
N THR A 115 -15.94 -1.72 -4.34
CA THR A 115 -16.04 -0.42 -3.65
C THR A 115 -15.08 -0.32 -2.47
N TYR A 116 -14.65 -1.46 -1.88
CA TYR A 116 -13.64 -1.43 -0.81
C TYR A 116 -12.25 -1.04 -1.30
N LEU A 117 -12.00 -1.05 -2.60
CA LEU A 117 -10.70 -0.65 -3.16
C LEU A 117 -10.29 0.76 -2.71
N GLN A 118 -11.22 1.72 -2.70
CA GLN A 118 -10.95 3.09 -2.25
C GLN A 118 -10.56 3.13 -0.77
N ILE A 119 -11.33 2.44 0.07
CA ILE A 119 -11.10 2.42 1.53
C ILE A 119 -9.82 1.69 1.87
N ILE A 120 -9.56 0.55 1.22
CA ILE A 120 -8.31 -0.21 1.39
C ILE A 120 -7.13 0.64 0.95
N SER A 121 -7.22 1.34 -0.19
CA SER A 121 -6.14 2.20 -0.67
C SER A 121 -5.82 3.32 0.31
N LEU A 122 -6.85 3.98 0.86
CA LEU A 122 -6.71 5.01 1.89
C LEU A 122 -6.04 4.44 3.15
N GLY A 123 -6.48 3.26 3.58
CA GLY A 123 -5.92 2.59 4.74
C GLY A 123 -4.47 2.16 4.54
N VAL A 124 -4.12 1.59 3.37
CA VAL A 124 -2.74 1.25 3.01
C VAL A 124 -1.85 2.49 2.98
N LYS A 125 -2.33 3.58 2.35
CA LYS A 125 -1.63 4.87 2.36
C LYS A 125 -1.37 5.35 3.80
N LYS A 126 -2.38 5.35 4.65
CA LYS A 126 -2.28 5.78 6.04
C LYS A 126 -1.35 4.87 6.86
N ALA A 127 -1.41 3.54 6.66
CA ALA A 127 -0.54 2.58 7.32
C ALA A 127 0.93 2.79 6.93
N LEU A 128 1.22 3.07 5.67
CA LEU A 128 2.56 3.38 5.19
C LEU A 128 3.08 4.72 5.74
N LEU A 129 2.22 5.73 5.89
CA LEU A 129 2.59 7.01 6.51
C LEU A 129 2.90 6.87 8.00
N ASN A 130 2.26 5.93 8.69
CA ASN A 130 2.46 5.66 10.11
C ASN A 130 3.50 4.54 10.37
N LEU A 131 4.23 4.12 9.34
CA LEU A 131 5.19 3.02 9.44
C LEU A 131 6.36 3.39 10.36
N LYS A 132 6.56 2.57 11.40
CA LYS A 132 7.67 2.69 12.36
C LYS A 132 8.62 1.51 12.16
N LEU A 133 9.69 1.73 11.42
CA LEU A 133 10.74 0.73 11.24
C LEU A 133 11.70 0.75 12.43
N PRO A 134 12.18 -0.42 12.90
CA PRO A 134 13.21 -0.48 13.93
C PRO A 134 14.50 0.22 13.46
N ASN A 135 15.11 0.96 14.35
CA ASN A 135 16.42 1.55 14.11
C ASN A 135 17.49 0.46 14.17
N LEU A 136 18.33 0.37 13.13
CA LEU A 136 19.38 -0.62 13.00
C LEU A 136 20.74 0.05 12.99
N ILE A 137 21.71 -0.61 13.64
CA ILE A 137 23.12 -0.25 13.59
C ILE A 137 23.84 -1.28 12.76
N PHE A 138 24.66 -0.80 11.81
CA PHE A 138 25.51 -1.66 11.00
C PHE A 138 26.96 -1.56 11.45
N PHE A 139 27.58 -2.69 11.64
CA PHE A 139 29.02 -2.77 11.97
C PHE A 139 29.70 -3.82 11.10
N LYS A 140 30.98 -3.59 10.83
CA LYS A 140 31.79 -4.55 10.12
C LYS A 140 32.44 -5.47 11.12
N ASN A 141 32.14 -6.77 11.02
CA ASN A 141 32.82 -7.77 11.82
C ASN A 141 34.29 -7.83 11.41
N GLU A 142 35.21 -7.53 12.32
CA GLU A 142 36.64 -7.42 12.05
C GLU A 142 37.27 -8.76 11.64
N ILE A 143 36.71 -9.89 12.06
CA ILE A 143 37.24 -11.23 11.77
C ILE A 143 36.79 -11.69 10.39
N THR A 144 35.50 -11.52 10.07
CA THR A 144 34.90 -12.02 8.82
C THR A 144 34.88 -11.00 7.70
N GLY A 145 35.05 -9.71 8.03
CA GLY A 145 34.88 -8.60 7.11
C GLY A 145 33.42 -8.37 6.64
N ILE A 146 32.47 -9.12 7.20
CA ILE A 146 31.05 -9.08 6.82
C ILE A 146 30.37 -7.93 7.56
N ILE A 147 29.47 -7.22 6.87
CA ILE A 147 28.57 -6.24 7.52
C ILE A 147 27.47 -7.03 8.25
N GLU A 148 27.37 -6.79 9.54
CA GLU A 148 26.35 -7.31 10.44
C GLU A 148 25.49 -6.16 10.96
N TYR A 149 24.36 -6.45 11.58
CA TYR A 149 23.48 -5.43 12.15
C TYR A 149 23.00 -5.84 13.54
N ASP A 150 22.61 -4.85 14.33
CA ASP A 150 21.92 -5.02 15.60
C ASP A 150 20.86 -3.93 15.77
N LEU A 151 19.96 -4.12 16.75
CA LEU A 151 18.96 -3.11 17.09
C LEU A 151 19.63 -1.96 17.85
N ALA A 152 19.30 -0.72 17.48
CA ALA A 152 19.86 0.47 18.12
C ALA A 152 19.52 0.57 19.61
N GLU A 153 18.40 -0.01 20.03
CA GLU A 153 17.96 -0.06 21.42
C GLU A 153 18.92 -0.80 22.35
N ASN A 154 19.82 -1.64 21.81
CA ASN A 154 20.84 -2.37 22.55
C ASN A 154 22.08 -1.53 22.88
N TYR A 155 22.12 -0.28 22.39
CA TYR A 155 23.30 0.60 22.54
C TYR A 155 22.92 1.90 23.28
N GLU A 156 23.53 2.13 24.43
CA GLU A 156 23.27 3.31 25.28
C GLU A 156 23.95 4.61 24.80
N ASN A 157 24.81 4.56 23.77
CA ASN A 157 25.60 5.69 23.31
C ASN A 157 24.89 6.51 22.23
N GLU A 158 24.60 7.78 22.48
CA GLU A 158 23.96 8.75 21.58
C GLU A 158 24.67 8.92 20.21
N GLU A 159 25.98 8.63 20.11
CA GLU A 159 26.73 8.72 18.85
C GLU A 159 26.34 7.66 17.80
N VAL A 160 25.59 6.63 18.21
CA VAL A 160 25.20 5.50 17.37
C VAL A 160 23.71 5.54 17.00
N MET A 161 23.03 6.66 17.25
CA MET A 161 21.64 6.80 16.83
C MET A 161 21.50 6.60 15.33
N ALA A 162 20.99 5.43 14.95
CA ALA A 162 20.55 5.19 13.59
C ALA A 162 19.50 6.24 13.22
N LYS A 163 19.73 6.96 12.13
CA LYS A 163 18.76 7.92 11.61
C LYS A 163 17.45 7.18 11.34
N GLU A 164 16.37 7.68 11.90
CA GLU A 164 15.02 7.25 11.49
C GLU A 164 14.95 7.20 9.96
N ILE A 165 14.58 6.04 9.43
CA ILE A 165 14.36 5.88 7.99
C ILE A 165 13.04 6.56 7.69
N ASN A 166 13.09 7.86 7.46
CA ASN A 166 11.93 8.65 7.09
C ASN A 166 11.66 8.43 5.60
N ILE A 167 10.83 7.43 5.28
CA ILE A 167 10.41 7.17 3.90
C ILE A 167 9.26 8.15 3.60
N ASP A 168 9.53 9.12 2.71
CA ASP A 168 8.47 10.03 2.25
C ASP A 168 7.50 9.31 1.33
N PHE A 169 6.44 8.76 1.92
CA PHE A 169 5.32 8.16 1.19
C PHE A 169 4.25 9.18 0.79
N GLN A 170 4.21 10.34 1.44
CA GLN A 170 3.08 11.29 1.34
C GLN A 170 2.81 11.74 -0.09
N ASN A 171 3.87 12.10 -0.82
CA ASN A 171 3.77 12.64 -2.17
C ASN A 171 3.93 11.59 -3.27
N LYS A 172 3.92 10.29 -2.91
CA LYS A 172 4.17 9.19 -3.85
C LYS A 172 2.99 8.24 -4.00
N ILE A 173 2.06 8.25 -3.06
CA ILE A 173 0.89 7.37 -3.07
C ILE A 173 -0.33 8.15 -3.54
N PRO A 174 -0.93 7.79 -4.68
CA PRO A 174 -2.12 8.44 -5.19
C PRO A 174 -3.35 8.13 -4.32
N ASP A 175 -4.31 9.04 -4.35
CA ASP A 175 -5.65 8.77 -3.85
C ASP A 175 -6.47 8.09 -4.94
N LEU A 176 -7.25 7.08 -4.56
CA LEU A 176 -8.14 6.37 -5.46
C LEU A 176 -9.58 6.85 -5.28
N TYR A 177 -10.29 7.00 -6.38
CA TYR A 177 -11.69 7.38 -6.45
C TYR A 177 -12.44 6.33 -7.26
N ILE A 178 -13.58 5.88 -6.75
CA ILE A 178 -14.42 4.88 -7.38
C ILE A 178 -15.76 5.51 -7.73
N PHE A 179 -16.19 5.26 -8.96
CA PHE A 179 -17.51 5.67 -9.46
C PHE A 179 -18.26 4.46 -9.97
N SER A 180 -19.52 4.34 -9.62
CA SER A 180 -20.45 3.43 -10.29
C SER A 180 -21.20 4.16 -11.40
N LEU A 181 -21.39 3.49 -12.53
CA LEU A 181 -22.16 4.01 -13.65
C LEU A 181 -23.52 3.29 -13.69
N ILE A 182 -24.58 4.01 -13.33
CA ILE A 182 -25.95 3.51 -13.32
C ILE A 182 -26.79 4.36 -14.27
N ASN A 183 -27.43 3.75 -15.25
CA ASN A 183 -28.25 4.49 -16.23
C ASN A 183 -27.53 5.72 -16.83
N ASN A 184 -26.23 5.57 -17.13
CA ASN A 184 -25.38 6.61 -17.66
C ASN A 184 -25.15 7.83 -16.73
N VAL A 185 -25.36 7.66 -15.42
CA VAL A 185 -25.01 8.65 -14.37
C VAL A 185 -23.88 8.08 -13.53
N ALA A 186 -22.85 8.89 -13.29
CA ALA A 186 -21.69 8.50 -12.47
C ALA A 186 -21.91 8.91 -11.00
N TYR A 187 -21.86 7.94 -10.10
CA TYR A 187 -21.98 8.10 -8.66
C TYR A 187 -20.63 7.88 -8.02
N LEU A 188 -20.11 8.90 -7.33
CA LEU A 188 -18.85 8.80 -6.58
C LEU A 188 -19.11 8.07 -5.27
N ASP A 189 -18.16 7.20 -4.87
CA ASP A 189 -18.18 6.43 -3.63
C ASP A 189 -19.48 5.61 -3.48
N PRO A 190 -19.71 4.68 -4.43
CA PRO A 190 -20.99 3.97 -4.49
C PRO A 190 -21.17 3.06 -3.27
N ASN A 191 -22.40 2.99 -2.80
CA ASN A 191 -22.83 2.03 -1.80
C ASN A 191 -23.06 0.63 -2.41
N ASP A 192 -23.39 -0.35 -1.55
CA ASP A 192 -23.59 -1.75 -1.96
C ASP A 192 -24.69 -1.93 -3.03
N GLU A 193 -25.78 -1.16 -2.94
CA GLU A 193 -26.89 -1.22 -3.90
C GLU A 193 -26.48 -0.59 -5.23
N GLU A 194 -25.75 0.51 -5.19
CA GLU A 194 -25.23 1.19 -6.38
C GLU A 194 -24.17 0.34 -7.09
N GLU A 195 -23.33 -0.39 -6.34
CA GLU A 195 -22.36 -1.32 -6.92
C GLU A 195 -23.09 -2.44 -7.68
N VAL A 196 -24.06 -3.10 -7.06
CA VAL A 196 -24.81 -4.22 -7.66
C VAL A 196 -25.60 -3.78 -8.90
N ASN A 197 -26.16 -2.57 -8.89
CA ASN A 197 -26.94 -2.03 -10.01
C ASN A 197 -26.10 -1.34 -11.08
N SER A 198 -24.78 -1.27 -10.91
CA SER A 198 -23.90 -0.60 -11.87
C SER A 198 -23.66 -1.43 -13.13
N ASN A 199 -23.66 -0.75 -14.27
CA ASN A 199 -23.25 -1.33 -15.54
C ASN A 199 -21.71 -1.38 -15.67
N SER A 200 -21.03 -0.44 -15.03
CA SER A 200 -19.57 -0.30 -15.03
C SER A 200 -19.11 0.41 -13.78
N ILE A 201 -17.92 0.07 -13.35
CA ILE A 201 -17.18 0.75 -12.28
C ILE A 201 -16.00 1.49 -12.94
N ILE A 202 -15.84 2.76 -12.60
CA ILE A 202 -14.69 3.57 -13.03
C ILE A 202 -13.79 3.77 -11.83
N ILE A 203 -12.51 3.45 -11.98
CA ILE A 203 -11.46 3.63 -10.98
C ILE A 203 -10.53 4.71 -11.49
N ALA A 204 -10.33 5.75 -10.71
CA ALA A 204 -9.41 6.82 -11.05
C ALA A 204 -8.38 7.04 -9.94
N SER A 205 -7.16 7.40 -10.31
CA SER A 205 -6.11 7.75 -9.36
C SER A 205 -5.68 9.20 -9.55
N LYS A 206 -5.50 9.92 -8.43
CA LYS A 206 -5.06 11.32 -8.39
C LYS A 206 -3.82 11.43 -7.49
N LEU A 207 -2.78 12.09 -7.99
CA LEU A 207 -1.57 12.38 -7.22
C LEU A 207 -1.16 13.83 -7.43
N ASN A 208 -0.95 14.57 -6.34
CA ASN A 208 -0.55 15.99 -6.37
C ASN A 208 -1.45 16.83 -7.30
N GLY A 209 -2.76 16.66 -7.18
CA GLY A 209 -3.76 17.40 -7.97
C GLY A 209 -3.92 16.93 -9.42
N LYS A 210 -3.11 15.96 -9.89
CA LYS A 210 -3.18 15.46 -11.27
C LYS A 210 -3.76 14.05 -11.32
N ILE A 211 -4.66 13.80 -12.26
CA ILE A 211 -5.17 12.48 -12.55
C ILE A 211 -4.07 11.71 -13.30
N GLU A 212 -3.69 10.56 -12.75
CA GLU A 212 -2.64 9.73 -13.33
C GLU A 212 -3.18 8.53 -14.12
N ASN A 213 -4.31 7.99 -13.67
CA ASN A 213 -4.95 6.86 -14.34
C ASN A 213 -6.47 6.96 -14.23
N ILE A 214 -7.16 6.48 -15.25
CA ILE A 214 -8.60 6.19 -15.25
C ILE A 214 -8.79 4.88 -15.98
N GLU A 215 -9.42 3.92 -15.33
CA GLU A 215 -9.77 2.62 -15.90
C GLU A 215 -11.22 2.28 -15.61
N SER A 216 -11.80 1.38 -16.41
CA SER A 216 -13.17 0.93 -16.20
C SER A 216 -13.26 -0.58 -16.18
N ILE A 217 -14.14 -1.10 -15.33
CA ILE A 217 -14.46 -2.51 -15.19
C ILE A 217 -15.94 -2.69 -15.52
N GLY A 218 -16.27 -3.72 -16.30
CA GLY A 218 -17.64 -3.99 -16.75
C GLY A 218 -17.89 -3.62 -18.19
N SER A 219 -19.01 -2.98 -18.49
CA SER A 219 -19.39 -2.57 -19.83
C SER A 219 -18.52 -1.44 -20.36
N SER A 220 -18.51 -1.22 -21.68
CA SER A 220 -17.81 -0.08 -22.28
C SER A 220 -18.37 1.25 -21.79
N VAL A 221 -17.49 2.20 -21.48
CA VAL A 221 -17.83 3.54 -20.99
C VAL A 221 -17.59 4.56 -22.10
N GLU A 222 -18.55 5.43 -22.32
CA GLU A 222 -18.42 6.52 -23.30
C GLU A 222 -17.37 7.54 -22.84
N LEU A 223 -16.63 8.10 -23.82
CA LEU A 223 -15.58 9.08 -23.57
C LEU A 223 -16.09 10.32 -22.78
N ASN A 224 -17.31 10.76 -23.08
CA ASN A 224 -17.94 11.91 -22.38
C ASN A 224 -18.06 11.64 -20.87
N LYS A 225 -18.33 10.38 -20.48
CA LYS A 225 -18.45 10.00 -19.05
C LYS A 225 -17.09 9.96 -18.39
N ILE A 226 -16.07 9.49 -19.08
CA ILE A 226 -14.69 9.57 -18.59
C ILE A 226 -14.28 11.04 -18.38
N MET A 227 -14.66 11.94 -19.28
CA MET A 227 -14.39 13.36 -19.15
C MET A 227 -15.16 13.99 -17.98
N GLU A 228 -16.43 13.62 -17.78
CA GLU A 228 -17.27 14.06 -16.63
C GLU A 228 -16.63 13.64 -15.32
N VAL A 229 -16.28 12.36 -15.15
CA VAL A 229 -15.57 11.83 -13.99
C VAL A 229 -14.25 12.55 -13.76
N SER A 230 -13.45 12.74 -14.83
CA SER A 230 -12.20 13.49 -14.74
C SER A 230 -12.38 14.91 -14.21
N ASN A 231 -13.43 15.62 -14.66
CA ASN A 231 -13.72 16.97 -14.18
C ASN A 231 -14.20 16.97 -12.73
N THR A 232 -15.00 15.98 -12.33
CA THR A 232 -15.43 15.81 -10.94
C THR A 232 -14.21 15.65 -10.03
N ILE A 233 -13.29 14.75 -10.37
CA ILE A 233 -12.09 14.48 -9.55
C ILE A 233 -11.17 15.72 -9.46
N LYS A 234 -11.03 16.50 -10.54
CA LYS A 234 -10.24 17.75 -10.51
C LYS A 234 -10.79 18.77 -9.51
N ASN A 235 -12.11 18.79 -9.34
CA ASN A 235 -12.79 19.72 -8.44
C ASN A 235 -12.86 19.25 -6.99
N LEU A 236 -12.51 17.97 -6.72
CA LEU A 236 -12.39 17.48 -5.34
C LEU A 236 -11.13 18.11 -4.71
N VAL A 237 -11.34 18.82 -3.63
CA VAL A 237 -10.26 19.42 -2.83
C VAL A 237 -9.61 18.29 -2.00
N GLU A 238 -8.29 18.32 -1.92
CA GLU A 238 -7.52 17.40 -1.08
C GLU A 238 -7.69 17.73 0.41
#